data_fd9c45ee72f6ff146e20b07948fc1a86
#
_entry.id   fd9c45ee72f6ff146e20b07948fc1a86
#
_cell.length_a   1.000
_cell.length_b   1.000
_cell.length_c   1.000
_cell.angle_alpha   90.00
_cell.angle_beta   90.00
_cell.angle_gamma   90.00
#
_symmetry.space_group_name_H-M   'P 1'
#
loop_
_entity.id
_entity.type
_entity.pdbx_description
1 polymer ?
#
loop_
_entity_poly.entity_id
_entity_poly.type
_entity_poly.pdbx_seq_one_letter_code
_entity_poly.pdbx_strand_id
1 'polypeptide(L)'
;MTNSGTNTDIKKKSKFRLFFKNIFTKDTNEFLLSGNIRYILAFAIPVLIFIVLFIIKGIAPFGNRLYMPSDMYHQYTPFYSELWYKIRNGESLFYTWNNGLGSNFMAVYAYYLSSPTNWTIALFPHDIIPVVLDWLIVFKCAIASLTMTIYLSKHFNTKSSFTTVLAIFYALSGYLAAYKWNVMWLDCIAIAPLI
;
A
#
# COMPACT_ATOMS: atom_id res chain seq x y z
N MET A 1 19.47 30.55 -46.26
CA MET A 1 19.58 30.11 -44.85
C MET A 1 18.20 29.65 -44.44
N THR A 2 17.84 28.56 -44.67
CA THR A 2 17.85 27.14 -44.38
C THR A 2 16.94 26.77 -43.20
N ASN A 3 15.80 26.26 -43.57
CA ASN A 3 14.68 25.70 -42.83
C ASN A 3 15.03 24.36 -42.18
N SER A 4 15.97 24.30 -41.21
CA SER A 4 16.32 23.01 -40.52
C SER A 4 15.64 22.83 -39.16
N GLY A 5 15.06 23.90 -38.59
CA GLY A 5 14.41 23.85 -37.27
C GLY A 5 13.03 23.21 -37.22
N THR A 6 12.25 23.31 -38.29
CA THR A 6 10.86 22.87 -38.34
C THR A 6 10.69 21.36 -38.49
N ASN A 7 11.67 20.67 -39.08
CA ASN A 7 11.55 19.22 -39.34
C ASN A 7 11.86 18.34 -38.10
N THR A 8 12.71 18.85 -37.18
CA THR A 8 13.04 18.17 -35.91
C THR A 8 11.90 18.29 -34.90
N ASP A 9 11.25 19.45 -34.82
CA ASP A 9 10.10 19.66 -33.93
C ASP A 9 8.85 18.90 -34.36
N ILE A 10 8.61 18.80 -35.66
CA ILE A 10 7.52 17.99 -36.20
C ILE A 10 7.75 16.50 -35.93
N LYS A 11 8.99 16.00 -36.10
CA LYS A 11 9.35 14.62 -35.78
C LYS A 11 9.26 14.31 -34.28
N LYS A 12 9.60 15.27 -33.40
CA LYS A 12 9.54 15.11 -31.95
C LYS A 12 8.07 15.09 -31.45
N LYS A 13 7.24 15.99 -31.97
CA LYS A 13 5.76 16.00 -31.71
C LYS A 13 5.07 14.75 -32.26
N SER A 14 5.49 14.22 -33.40
CA SER A 14 4.98 13.00 -33.98
C SER A 14 5.33 11.76 -33.12
N LYS A 15 6.57 11.65 -32.64
CA LYS A 15 7.00 10.57 -31.73
C LYS A 15 6.26 10.63 -30.39
N PHE A 16 6.06 11.82 -29.82
CA PHE A 16 5.33 12.00 -28.58
C PHE A 16 3.84 11.65 -28.74
N ARG A 17 3.21 12.05 -29.84
CA ARG A 17 1.82 11.70 -30.17
C ARG A 17 1.63 10.21 -30.45
N LEU A 18 2.59 9.56 -31.10
CA LEU A 18 2.64 8.11 -31.30
C LEU A 18 2.81 7.38 -29.96
N PHE A 19 3.68 7.87 -29.09
CA PHE A 19 3.86 7.33 -27.77
C PHE A 19 2.57 7.35 -26.95
N PHE A 20 1.85 8.47 -26.90
CA PHE A 20 0.56 8.56 -26.23
C PHE A 20 -0.54 7.73 -26.91
N LYS A 21 -0.59 7.74 -28.25
CA LYS A 21 -1.55 6.91 -28.98
C LYS A 21 -1.32 5.42 -28.67
N ASN A 22 -0.08 5.00 -28.57
CA ASN A 22 0.29 3.63 -28.24
C ASN A 22 -0.03 3.25 -26.79
N ILE A 23 -0.01 4.19 -25.83
CA ILE A 23 -0.43 3.97 -24.45
C ILE A 23 -1.95 3.72 -24.34
N PHE A 24 -2.75 4.38 -25.18
CA PHE A 24 -4.22 4.36 -25.11
C PHE A 24 -4.91 3.45 -26.15
N THR A 25 -4.18 2.84 -27.08
CA THR A 25 -4.78 1.93 -28.06
C THR A 25 -4.76 0.48 -27.60
N LYS A 26 -5.84 -0.23 -27.87
CA LYS A 26 -6.13 -1.62 -27.49
C LYS A 26 -5.11 -2.64 -28.05
N ASP A 27 -4.36 -2.27 -29.08
CA ASP A 27 -3.49 -3.15 -29.87
C ASP A 27 -1.99 -2.96 -29.58
N THR A 28 -1.58 -2.22 -28.56
CA THR A 28 -0.17 -2.03 -28.23
C THR A 28 0.39 -3.19 -27.44
N ASN A 29 0.49 -4.34 -28.09
CA ASN A 29 1.11 -5.54 -27.52
C ASN A 29 2.62 -5.39 -27.25
N GLU A 30 3.29 -4.38 -27.76
CA GLU A 30 4.75 -4.25 -27.70
C GLU A 30 5.30 -3.47 -26.48
N PHE A 31 4.47 -2.74 -25.75
CA PHE A 31 4.87 -2.10 -24.48
C PHE A 31 4.34 -2.87 -23.27
N LEU A 32 3.98 -4.10 -23.48
CA LEU A 32 3.32 -4.95 -22.50
C LEU A 32 4.33 -5.86 -21.85
N LEU A 33 4.58 -5.59 -20.61
CA LEU A 33 5.03 -6.61 -19.70
C LEU A 33 4.05 -7.77 -19.78
N SER A 34 4.53 -8.92 -20.25
CA SER A 34 3.76 -10.15 -20.47
C SER A 34 2.73 -10.40 -19.36
N GLY A 35 1.48 -10.49 -19.74
CA GLY A 35 0.32 -11.01 -18.99
C GLY A 35 0.25 -10.68 -17.49
N ASN A 36 0.89 -11.47 -16.65
CA ASN A 36 0.77 -11.40 -15.19
C ASN A 36 1.81 -10.51 -14.51
N ILE A 37 2.90 -10.12 -15.18
CA ILE A 37 3.97 -9.29 -14.62
C ILE A 37 3.43 -7.94 -14.12
N ARG A 38 2.44 -7.36 -14.80
CA ARG A 38 1.82 -6.09 -14.37
C ARG A 38 1.24 -6.15 -12.95
N TYR A 39 0.67 -7.28 -12.54
CA TYR A 39 0.14 -7.46 -11.19
C TYR A 39 1.26 -7.59 -10.15
N ILE A 40 2.34 -8.29 -10.53
CA ILE A 40 3.54 -8.39 -9.70
C ILE A 40 4.15 -7.00 -9.51
N LEU A 41 4.26 -6.21 -10.56
CA LEU A 41 4.79 -4.84 -10.49
C LEU A 41 3.87 -3.91 -9.71
N ALA A 42 2.56 -4.04 -9.84
CA ALA A 42 1.60 -3.27 -9.07
C ALA A 42 1.79 -3.45 -7.56
N PHE A 43 2.12 -4.67 -7.14
CA PHE A 43 2.44 -4.96 -5.76
C PHE A 43 3.87 -4.54 -5.39
N ALA A 44 4.85 -4.89 -6.20
CA ALA A 44 6.27 -4.74 -5.87
C ALA A 44 6.74 -3.27 -5.88
N ILE A 45 6.25 -2.44 -6.80
CA ILE A 45 6.73 -1.05 -6.92
C ILE A 45 6.41 -0.22 -5.66
N PRO A 46 5.19 -0.20 -5.09
CA PRO A 46 4.94 0.47 -3.82
C PRO A 46 5.82 -0.04 -2.69
N VAL A 47 6.04 -1.37 -2.60
CA VAL A 47 6.94 -1.94 -1.60
C VAL A 47 8.36 -1.41 -1.75
N LEU A 48 8.90 -1.40 -2.97
CA LEU A 48 10.23 -0.89 -3.26
C LEU A 48 10.36 0.61 -2.92
N ILE A 49 9.34 1.42 -3.23
CA ILE A 49 9.31 2.84 -2.89
C ILE A 49 9.38 3.02 -1.36
N PHE A 50 8.59 2.27 -0.60
CA PHE A 50 8.65 2.32 0.86
C PHE A 50 9.98 1.84 1.41
N ILE A 51 10.58 0.78 0.86
CA ILE A 51 11.93 0.31 1.25
C ILE A 51 12.95 1.43 1.05
N VAL A 52 12.95 2.09 -0.10
CA VAL A 52 13.86 3.21 -0.38
C VAL A 52 13.64 4.36 0.61
N LEU A 53 12.37 4.70 0.89
CA LEU A 53 12.04 5.74 1.87
C LEU A 53 12.49 5.35 3.28
N PHE A 54 12.34 4.08 3.68
CA PHE A 54 12.76 3.58 4.99
C PHE A 54 14.29 3.65 5.13
N ILE A 55 15.03 3.28 4.08
CA ILE A 55 16.50 3.42 4.04
C ILE A 55 16.91 4.89 4.18
N ILE A 56 16.35 5.80 3.37
CA ILE A 56 16.69 7.22 3.38
C ILE A 56 16.37 7.86 4.74
N LYS A 57 15.26 7.47 5.38
CA LYS A 57 14.82 8.01 6.67
C LYS A 57 15.41 7.30 7.88
N GLY A 58 16.14 6.21 7.69
CA GLY A 58 16.68 5.37 8.76
C GLY A 58 15.60 4.72 9.61
N ILE A 59 14.51 4.26 8.97
CA ILE A 59 13.41 3.55 9.63
C ILE A 59 13.78 2.06 9.74
N ALA A 60 13.44 1.43 10.84
CA ALA A 60 13.70 0.02 11.07
C ALA A 60 13.08 -0.87 9.95
N PRO A 61 13.75 -1.94 9.51
CA PRO A 61 15.03 -2.49 10.03
C PRO A 61 16.30 -1.83 9.48
N PHE A 62 16.20 -0.80 8.64
CA PHE A 62 17.34 -0.13 7.99
C PHE A 62 17.99 0.96 8.85
N GLY A 63 17.47 1.19 10.06
CA GLY A 63 17.99 2.15 11.02
C GLY A 63 17.27 2.04 12.35
N ASN A 64 17.46 3.03 13.23
CA ASN A 64 16.96 3.00 14.61
C ASN A 64 15.68 3.83 14.82
N ARG A 65 15.05 4.31 13.74
CA ARG A 65 13.81 5.09 13.82
C ARG A 65 12.60 4.19 13.58
N LEU A 66 11.47 4.56 14.18
CA LEU A 66 10.17 3.97 13.93
C LEU A 66 9.28 5.00 13.24
N TYR A 67 8.43 4.56 12.32
CA TYR A 67 7.40 5.41 11.74
C TYR A 67 6.15 5.30 12.60
N MET A 68 6.03 6.16 13.60
CA MET A 68 4.93 6.14 14.56
C MET A 68 4.32 7.52 14.74
N PRO A 69 3.70 8.09 13.71
CA PRO A 69 3.04 9.39 13.83
C PRO A 69 1.73 9.25 14.60
N SER A 70 1.43 10.26 15.42
CA SER A 70 0.13 10.44 16.07
C SER A 70 -0.34 9.18 16.82
N ASP A 71 -1.54 8.72 16.52
CA ASP A 71 -2.21 7.61 17.21
C ASP A 71 -1.53 6.25 17.01
N MET A 72 -0.62 6.10 16.06
CA MET A 72 0.16 4.86 15.96
C MET A 72 0.93 4.56 17.24
N TYR A 73 1.52 5.57 17.84
CA TYR A 73 2.26 5.42 19.10
C TYR A 73 1.31 5.23 20.29
N HIS A 74 0.30 6.10 20.41
CA HIS A 74 -0.54 6.16 21.61
C HIS A 74 -1.67 5.15 21.65
N GLN A 75 -2.18 4.71 20.49
CA GLN A 75 -3.35 3.83 20.36
C GLN A 75 -3.01 2.50 19.68
N TYR A 76 -2.53 2.53 18.42
CA TYR A 76 -2.37 1.30 17.67
C TYR A 76 -1.36 0.37 18.31
N THR A 77 -0.17 0.85 18.65
CA THR A 77 0.86 0.00 19.26
C THR A 77 0.41 -0.69 20.54
N PRO A 78 -0.18 0.00 21.54
CA PRO A 78 -0.74 -0.66 22.71
C PRO A 78 -1.84 -1.67 22.38
N PHE A 79 -2.75 -1.35 21.47
CA PHE A 79 -3.84 -2.26 21.11
C PHE A 79 -3.34 -3.52 20.39
N TYR A 80 -2.35 -3.38 19.51
CA TYR A 80 -1.71 -4.52 18.85
C TYR A 80 -0.88 -5.35 19.84
N SER A 81 -0.21 -4.73 20.78
CA SER A 81 0.48 -5.43 21.88
C SER A 81 -0.50 -6.27 22.69
N GLU A 82 -1.65 -5.70 23.07
CA GLU A 82 -2.68 -6.42 23.80
C GLU A 82 -3.27 -7.58 22.97
N LEU A 83 -3.53 -7.35 21.68
CA LEU A 83 -3.98 -8.42 20.78
C LEU A 83 -2.95 -9.55 20.69
N TRP A 84 -1.66 -9.22 20.60
CA TRP A 84 -0.57 -10.17 20.58
C TRP A 84 -0.57 -11.05 21.83
N TYR A 85 -0.65 -10.44 23.03
CA TYR A 85 -0.72 -11.17 24.30
C TYR A 85 -1.92 -12.11 24.35
N LYS A 86 -3.07 -11.64 23.95
CA LYS A 86 -4.30 -12.45 23.95
C LYS A 86 -4.23 -13.64 23.01
N ILE A 87 -3.69 -13.45 21.81
CA ILE A 87 -3.53 -14.55 20.84
C ILE A 87 -2.50 -15.56 21.34
N ARG A 88 -1.35 -15.08 21.84
CA ARG A 88 -0.23 -15.96 22.24
C ARG A 88 -0.53 -16.74 23.52
N ASN A 89 -1.27 -16.17 24.44
CA ASN A 89 -1.60 -16.79 25.73
C ASN A 89 -2.98 -17.47 25.73
N GLY A 90 -3.74 -17.41 24.63
CA GLY A 90 -5.09 -17.94 24.57
C GLY A 90 -6.08 -17.22 25.47
N GLU A 91 -5.87 -15.91 25.70
CA GLU A 91 -6.73 -15.10 26.56
C GLU A 91 -8.01 -14.67 25.83
N SER A 92 -9.05 -14.39 26.63
CA SER A 92 -10.34 -13.93 26.11
C SER A 92 -10.22 -12.57 25.41
N LEU A 93 -10.80 -12.45 24.21
CA LEU A 93 -10.93 -11.19 23.49
C LEU A 93 -12.03 -10.28 24.04
N PHE A 94 -12.86 -10.75 24.99
CA PHE A 94 -13.99 -9.94 25.46
C PHE A 94 -13.62 -8.84 26.44
N TYR A 95 -12.58 -9.05 27.24
CA TYR A 95 -12.21 -8.10 28.31
C TYR A 95 -10.69 -7.95 28.43
N THR A 96 -10.25 -6.75 28.80
CA THR A 96 -8.86 -6.46 29.17
C THR A 96 -8.77 -5.55 30.38
N TRP A 97 -7.78 -5.79 31.24
CA TRP A 97 -7.41 -4.88 32.34
C TRP A 97 -6.39 -3.82 31.91
N ASN A 98 -5.74 -4.00 30.75
CA ASN A 98 -4.63 -3.17 30.28
C ASN A 98 -5.10 -1.89 29.55
N ASN A 99 -6.40 -1.64 29.48
CA ASN A 99 -6.95 -0.43 28.89
C ASN A 99 -7.79 0.33 29.93
N GLY A 100 -7.23 1.45 30.43
CA GLY A 100 -7.83 2.21 31.51
C GLY A 100 -7.91 1.41 32.82
N LEU A 101 -9.08 1.36 33.44
CA LEU A 101 -9.38 0.55 34.62
C LEU A 101 -10.04 -0.79 34.31
N GLY A 102 -9.87 -1.25 33.07
CA GLY A 102 -10.54 -2.40 32.50
C GLY A 102 -11.61 -2.00 31.50
N SER A 103 -11.65 -2.66 30.36
CA SER A 103 -12.61 -2.36 29.31
C SER A 103 -12.99 -3.58 28.47
N ASN A 104 -14.06 -3.43 27.69
CA ASN A 104 -14.45 -4.38 26.68
C ASN A 104 -13.47 -4.37 25.53
N PHE A 105 -12.56 -5.35 25.47
CA PHE A 105 -11.56 -5.45 24.41
C PHE A 105 -12.18 -5.80 23.05
N MET A 106 -13.33 -6.49 23.01
CA MET A 106 -14.01 -6.80 21.76
C MET A 106 -14.45 -5.52 21.01
N ALA A 107 -14.80 -4.45 21.73
CA ALA A 107 -15.11 -3.17 21.12
C ALA A 107 -13.84 -2.53 20.47
N VAL A 108 -12.70 -2.59 21.16
CA VAL A 108 -11.41 -2.14 20.63
C VAL A 108 -10.99 -2.98 19.42
N TYR A 109 -11.15 -4.31 19.54
CA TYR A 109 -10.86 -5.23 18.45
C TYR A 109 -11.73 -4.95 17.22
N ALA A 110 -13.04 -4.81 17.38
CA ALA A 110 -13.97 -4.57 16.27
C ALA A 110 -13.68 -3.24 15.55
N TYR A 111 -13.28 -2.22 16.30
CA TYR A 111 -13.00 -0.90 15.73
C TYR A 111 -11.60 -0.78 15.10
N TYR A 112 -10.54 -1.20 15.82
CA TYR A 112 -9.15 -0.97 15.41
C TYR A 112 -8.46 -2.17 14.79
N LEU A 113 -8.84 -3.40 15.16
CA LEU A 113 -8.01 -4.59 14.99
C LEU A 113 -8.65 -5.71 14.16
N SER A 114 -9.89 -5.54 13.68
CA SER A 114 -10.67 -6.62 13.03
C SER A 114 -10.19 -7.00 11.62
N SER A 115 -9.04 -6.52 11.19
CA SER A 115 -8.44 -6.93 9.92
C SER A 115 -7.81 -8.34 10.02
N PRO A 116 -8.04 -9.23 9.03
CA PRO A 116 -7.38 -10.53 8.99
C PRO A 116 -5.86 -10.43 9.00
N THR A 117 -5.29 -9.39 8.38
CA THR A 117 -3.83 -9.18 8.33
C THR A 117 -3.23 -8.89 9.71
N ASN A 118 -4.03 -8.38 10.64
CA ASN A 118 -3.55 -8.01 11.97
C ASN A 118 -3.19 -9.25 12.83
N TRP A 119 -3.79 -10.41 12.55
CA TRP A 119 -3.45 -11.65 13.24
C TRP A 119 -2.02 -12.13 12.97
N THR A 120 -1.40 -11.64 11.89
CA THR A 120 -0.01 -11.97 11.57
C THR A 120 0.97 -11.49 12.63
N ILE A 121 0.61 -10.51 13.48
CA ILE A 121 1.46 -10.04 14.58
C ILE A 121 1.86 -11.17 15.54
N ALA A 122 0.99 -12.15 15.73
CA ALA A 122 1.26 -13.30 16.61
C ALA A 122 2.43 -14.17 16.12
N LEU A 123 2.85 -14.04 14.87
CA LEU A 123 4.00 -14.76 14.30
C LEU A 123 5.34 -14.13 14.69
N PHE A 124 5.34 -12.92 15.21
CA PHE A 124 6.53 -12.13 15.51
C PHE A 124 6.76 -11.98 17.02
N PRO A 125 8.00 -11.74 17.48
CA PRO A 125 8.29 -11.33 18.85
C PRO A 125 7.59 -10.01 19.22
N HIS A 126 7.24 -9.87 20.50
CA HIS A 126 6.50 -8.70 20.99
C HIS A 126 7.25 -7.36 20.80
N ASP A 127 8.55 -7.38 21.01
CA ASP A 127 9.43 -6.20 20.95
C ASP A 127 9.51 -5.56 19.57
N ILE A 128 9.23 -6.32 18.49
CA ILE A 128 9.25 -5.81 17.12
C ILE A 128 7.86 -5.45 16.57
N ILE A 129 6.80 -5.52 17.39
CA ILE A 129 5.43 -5.13 16.96
C ILE A 129 5.39 -3.77 16.27
N PRO A 130 6.08 -2.72 16.75
CA PRO A 130 6.11 -1.44 16.07
C PRO A 130 6.64 -1.52 14.63
N VAL A 131 7.67 -2.33 14.43
CA VAL A 131 8.24 -2.55 13.07
C VAL A 131 7.25 -3.32 12.20
N VAL A 132 6.58 -4.32 12.77
CA VAL A 132 5.55 -5.10 12.05
C VAL A 132 4.41 -4.20 11.61
N LEU A 133 3.99 -3.22 12.42
CA LEU A 133 2.98 -2.24 12.06
C LEU A 133 3.39 -1.39 10.84
N ASP A 134 4.63 -0.93 10.79
CA ASP A 134 5.16 -0.21 9.64
C ASP A 134 5.08 -1.06 8.37
N TRP A 135 5.42 -2.34 8.47
CA TRP A 135 5.33 -3.27 7.33
C TRP A 135 3.90 -3.64 6.95
N LEU A 136 2.96 -3.68 7.90
CA LEU A 136 1.54 -3.86 7.59
C LEU A 136 1.00 -2.69 6.74
N ILE A 137 1.43 -1.46 7.02
CA ILE A 137 1.07 -0.29 6.19
C ILE A 137 1.59 -0.49 4.76
N VAL A 138 2.86 -0.85 4.61
CA VAL A 138 3.48 -1.10 3.29
C VAL A 138 2.71 -2.19 2.54
N PHE A 139 2.39 -3.29 3.21
CA PHE A 139 1.66 -4.41 2.64
C PHE A 139 0.25 -3.99 2.17
N LYS A 140 -0.50 -3.27 3.00
CA LYS A 140 -1.84 -2.79 2.65
C LYS A 140 -1.83 -1.79 1.49
N CYS A 141 -0.84 -0.90 1.43
CA CYS A 141 -0.65 -0.01 0.28
C CYS A 141 -0.32 -0.80 -1.01
N ALA A 142 0.49 -1.84 -0.92
CA ALA A 142 0.79 -2.71 -2.05
C ALA A 142 -0.45 -3.47 -2.55
N ILE A 143 -1.30 -3.96 -1.62
CA ILE A 143 -2.60 -4.57 -1.98
C ILE A 143 -3.50 -3.53 -2.65
N ALA A 144 -3.58 -2.29 -2.16
CA ALA A 144 -4.39 -1.25 -2.75
C ALA A 144 -3.98 -0.97 -4.22
N SER A 145 -2.69 -0.96 -4.53
CA SER A 145 -2.19 -0.86 -5.90
C SER A 145 -2.57 -2.07 -6.74
N LEU A 146 -2.43 -3.27 -6.20
CA LEU A 146 -2.78 -4.52 -6.89
C LEU A 146 -4.28 -4.57 -7.24
N THR A 147 -5.14 -4.31 -6.28
CA THR A 147 -6.61 -4.34 -6.45
C THR A 147 -7.08 -3.29 -7.45
N MET A 148 -6.52 -2.07 -7.39
CA MET A 148 -6.82 -1.02 -8.37
C MET A 148 -6.33 -1.42 -9.77
N THR A 149 -5.18 -2.09 -9.90
CA THR A 149 -4.72 -2.61 -11.20
C THR A 149 -5.69 -3.65 -11.75
N ILE A 150 -6.21 -4.55 -10.89
CA ILE A 150 -7.20 -5.56 -11.27
C ILE A 150 -8.48 -4.87 -11.75
N TYR A 151 -8.98 -3.92 -10.98
CA TYR A 151 -10.18 -3.15 -11.32
C TYR A 151 -10.05 -2.45 -12.67
N LEU A 152 -9.02 -1.60 -12.83
CA LEU A 152 -8.80 -0.85 -14.07
C LEU A 152 -8.61 -1.77 -15.28
N SER A 153 -7.92 -2.88 -15.11
CA SER A 153 -7.70 -3.85 -16.18
C SER A 153 -8.98 -4.52 -16.63
N LYS A 154 -9.86 -4.87 -15.69
CA LYS A 154 -11.16 -5.48 -15.98
C LYS A 154 -12.16 -4.46 -16.53
N HIS A 155 -12.26 -3.30 -15.88
CA HIS A 155 -13.21 -2.25 -16.25
C HIS A 155 -12.98 -1.74 -17.67
N PHE A 156 -11.72 -1.47 -18.03
CA PHE A 156 -11.37 -0.99 -19.36
C PHE A 156 -11.06 -2.12 -20.37
N ASN A 157 -11.18 -3.37 -19.94
CA ASN A 157 -10.83 -4.55 -20.74
C ASN A 157 -9.48 -4.40 -21.45
N THR A 158 -8.45 -3.98 -20.72
CA THR A 158 -7.12 -3.69 -21.24
C THR A 158 -6.02 -4.46 -20.52
N LYS A 159 -4.97 -4.78 -21.26
CA LYS A 159 -3.73 -5.35 -20.72
C LYS A 159 -2.62 -4.32 -20.59
N SER A 160 -2.91 -3.05 -20.78
CA SER A 160 -1.91 -1.97 -20.74
C SER A 160 -1.25 -1.83 -19.38
N SER A 161 0.07 -1.70 -19.35
CA SER A 161 0.84 -1.40 -18.14
C SER A 161 0.52 -0.03 -17.54
N PHE A 162 -0.16 0.84 -18.28
CA PHE A 162 -0.62 2.14 -17.80
C PHE A 162 -1.63 2.01 -16.65
N THR A 163 -2.42 0.94 -16.62
CA THR A 163 -3.31 0.65 -15.49
C THR A 163 -2.53 0.48 -14.19
N THR A 164 -1.35 -0.14 -14.26
CA THR A 164 -0.45 -0.30 -13.11
C THR A 164 0.10 1.05 -12.64
N VAL A 165 0.47 1.94 -13.56
CA VAL A 165 0.94 3.30 -13.20
C VAL A 165 -0.15 4.07 -12.45
N LEU A 166 -1.38 4.09 -12.97
CA LEU A 166 -2.52 4.74 -12.31
C LEU A 166 -2.82 4.12 -10.94
N ALA A 167 -2.71 2.80 -10.84
CA ALA A 167 -2.93 2.10 -9.58
C ALA A 167 -1.87 2.43 -8.51
N ILE A 168 -0.61 2.65 -8.92
CA ILE A 168 0.46 3.11 -8.03
C ILE A 168 0.13 4.52 -7.51
N PHE A 169 -0.36 5.43 -8.36
CA PHE A 169 -0.80 6.76 -7.92
C PHE A 169 -1.98 6.69 -6.94
N TYR A 170 -2.90 5.75 -7.12
CA TYR A 170 -3.96 5.49 -6.15
C TYR A 170 -3.38 5.09 -4.78
N ALA A 171 -2.49 4.09 -4.75
CA ALA A 171 -1.89 3.55 -3.54
C ALA A 171 -0.90 4.52 -2.85
N LEU A 172 -0.34 5.48 -3.58
CA LEU A 172 0.57 6.50 -3.07
C LEU A 172 -0.04 7.90 -3.13
N SER A 173 -1.38 7.99 -3.13
CA SER A 173 -2.09 9.26 -3.16
C SER A 173 -1.77 10.13 -1.94
N GLY A 174 -1.98 11.43 -2.06
CA GLY A 174 -1.80 12.39 -0.97
C GLY A 174 -2.63 12.03 0.28
N TYR A 175 -3.83 11.45 0.10
CA TYR A 175 -4.63 10.95 1.20
C TYR A 175 -3.92 9.81 1.96
N LEU A 176 -3.43 8.80 1.24
CA LEU A 176 -2.67 7.70 1.88
C LEU A 176 -1.36 8.19 2.49
N ALA A 177 -0.66 9.13 1.83
CA ALA A 177 0.54 9.73 2.40
C ALA A 177 0.28 10.42 3.75
N ALA A 178 -0.87 11.10 3.90
CA ALA A 178 -1.25 11.80 5.12
C ALA A 178 -1.81 10.88 6.22
N TYR A 179 -2.65 9.90 5.83
CA TYR A 179 -3.48 9.13 6.77
C TYR A 179 -3.15 7.64 6.87
N LYS A 180 -2.05 7.16 6.25
CA LYS A 180 -1.66 5.73 6.28
C LYS A 180 -1.41 5.16 7.69
N TRP A 181 -1.19 6.03 8.67
CA TRP A 181 -1.06 5.65 10.06
C TRP A 181 -2.39 5.14 10.67
N ASN A 182 -3.54 5.47 10.08
CA ASN A 182 -4.82 4.87 10.41
C ASN A 182 -4.94 3.48 9.76
N VAL A 183 -4.29 2.49 10.33
CA VAL A 183 -4.14 1.14 9.76
C VAL A 183 -5.48 0.48 9.47
N MET A 184 -6.53 0.77 10.26
CA MET A 184 -7.88 0.25 10.08
C MET A 184 -8.56 0.72 8.78
N TRP A 185 -8.23 1.92 8.29
CA TRP A 185 -8.84 2.44 7.06
C TRP A 185 -8.20 1.86 5.79
N LEU A 186 -6.96 1.38 5.90
CA LEU A 186 -6.22 0.87 4.75
C LEU A 186 -6.86 -0.38 4.15
N ASP A 187 -7.54 -1.20 4.94
CA ASP A 187 -8.25 -2.37 4.42
C ASP A 187 -9.42 -1.95 3.50
N CYS A 188 -10.19 -0.95 3.92
CA CYS A 188 -11.27 -0.41 3.09
C CYS A 188 -10.73 0.14 1.77
N ILE A 189 -9.63 0.91 1.82
CA ILE A 189 -8.98 1.47 0.62
C ILE A 189 -8.43 0.34 -0.27
N ALA A 190 -7.85 -0.69 0.33
CA ALA A 190 -7.30 -1.81 -0.40
C ALA A 190 -8.39 -2.67 -1.08
N ILE A 191 -9.58 -2.77 -0.50
CA ILE A 191 -10.67 -3.60 -1.02
C ILE A 191 -11.62 -2.81 -1.92
N ALA A 192 -11.79 -1.50 -1.69
CA ALA A 192 -12.74 -0.66 -2.44
C ALA A 192 -12.72 -0.84 -3.98
N PRO A 193 -11.57 -1.02 -4.65
CA PRO A 193 -11.57 -1.24 -6.10
C PRO A 193 -12.20 -2.56 -6.55
N LEU A 194 -12.45 -3.51 -5.64
CA LEU A 194 -13.01 -4.83 -5.95
C LEU A 194 -14.52 -4.92 -5.72
N ILE A 195 -15.13 -3.90 -5.11
CA ILE A 195 -16.58 -3.81 -4.84
C ILE A 195 -17.27 -3.08 -5.98
#